data_29541a925b7a1d8a1fd5809f1b79a7b1
#
_entry.id   29541a925b7a1d8a1fd5809f1b79a7b1
#
_cell.length_a   1.000
_cell.length_b   1.000
_cell.length_c   1.000
_cell.angle_alpha   90.00
_cell.angle_beta   90.00
_cell.angle_gamma   90.00
#
_symmetry.space_group_name_H-M   'P 1'
#
loop_
_entity.id
_entity.type
_entity.pdbx_description
1 polymer ?
#
loop_
_entity_poly.entity_id
_entity_poly.type
_entity_poly.pdbx_seq_one_letter_code
_entity_poly.pdbx_strand_id
1 'polypeptide(L)'
;PVSTYTVHFDANGGNVATSSVVVTKGKTYGTLPTPARDGYEFLGWYTDASAGTRIKEDSVVSISADQTLYAHWKQTQVTPSEPETPSGTLVTTYNRISFYRGSDGKLRCYDSSNTLLINRFVFDGSYTYYMQADGTPMKDRLTYHPDGEHIIYLDTEGHEVFTNFQYCPSVGYTCYFDSQGYLYKDQITFVGNSVYYLNANGAMEQSGWFRFAN
;
A
#
# COMPACT_ATOMS: atom_id res chain seq x y z
N PRO A 1 34.05 5.76 28.78
CA PRO A 1 32.62 5.56 28.71
C PRO A 1 32.25 4.82 27.41
N VAL A 2 31.41 3.82 27.52
CA VAL A 2 30.88 3.11 26.37
C VAL A 2 29.71 3.94 25.83
N SER A 3 29.78 4.36 24.56
CA SER A 3 28.69 5.12 23.93
C SER A 3 27.68 4.17 23.32
N THR A 4 26.42 4.36 23.68
CA THR A 4 25.28 3.60 23.12
C THR A 4 24.35 4.54 22.36
N TYR A 5 23.67 4.01 21.35
CA TYR A 5 22.73 4.75 20.51
C TYR A 5 21.51 3.91 20.22
N THR A 6 20.38 4.55 19.95
CA THR A 6 19.15 3.89 19.53
C THR A 6 19.11 3.81 17.99
N VAL A 7 18.86 2.61 17.49
CA VAL A 7 18.56 2.37 16.06
C VAL A 7 17.08 2.10 15.93
N HIS A 8 16.40 2.94 15.16
CA HIS A 8 14.98 2.79 14.80
C HIS A 8 14.85 2.04 13.49
N PHE A 9 13.81 1.24 13.35
CA PHE A 9 13.51 0.48 12.14
C PHE A 9 12.24 1.01 11.48
N ASP A 10 12.39 1.59 10.29
CA ASP A 10 11.29 1.98 9.44
C ASP A 10 11.07 0.89 8.37
N ALA A 11 9.95 0.22 8.44
CA ALA A 11 9.63 -0.86 7.51
C ALA A 11 9.37 -0.40 6.08
N ASN A 12 9.38 0.92 5.79
CA ASN A 12 9.29 1.53 4.45
C ASN A 12 8.17 0.90 3.59
N GLY A 13 6.96 0.96 4.11
CA GLY A 13 5.76 0.39 3.49
C GLY A 13 5.48 -1.08 3.81
N GLY A 14 6.27 -1.70 4.70
CA GLY A 14 6.01 -3.00 5.30
C GLY A 14 5.59 -2.90 6.77
N ASN A 15 5.70 -4.00 7.50
CA ASN A 15 5.46 -4.09 8.93
C ASN A 15 6.67 -4.77 9.61
N VAL A 16 7.07 -4.26 10.78
CA VAL A 16 8.13 -4.83 11.61
C VAL A 16 7.71 -4.88 13.08
N ALA A 17 7.88 -6.04 13.71
CA ALA A 17 7.45 -6.24 15.10
C ALA A 17 8.31 -5.46 16.11
N THR A 18 9.60 -5.31 15.83
CA THR A 18 10.56 -4.57 16.69
C THR A 18 10.88 -3.23 16.03
N SER A 19 10.47 -2.14 16.65
CA SER A 19 10.65 -0.79 16.10
C SER A 19 12.00 -0.14 16.41
N SER A 20 12.75 -0.65 17.40
CA SER A 20 14.08 -0.12 17.75
C SER A 20 14.92 -1.09 18.58
N VAL A 21 16.24 -0.91 18.53
CA VAL A 21 17.23 -1.60 19.37
C VAL A 21 18.31 -0.61 19.86
N VAL A 22 18.92 -0.92 21.01
CA VAL A 22 20.08 -0.16 21.50
C VAL A 22 21.36 -0.85 21.04
N VAL A 23 22.26 -0.10 20.40
CA VAL A 23 23.55 -0.59 19.91
C VAL A 23 24.71 0.11 20.61
N THR A 24 25.85 -0.54 20.65
CA THR A 24 27.07 -0.02 21.29
C THR A 24 28.12 0.34 20.22
N LYS A 25 28.63 1.55 20.25
CA LYS A 25 29.69 1.99 19.33
C LYS A 25 30.90 1.07 19.39
N GLY A 26 31.41 0.68 18.22
CA GLY A 26 32.54 -0.24 18.06
C GLY A 26 32.20 -1.73 18.21
N LYS A 27 30.95 -2.07 18.52
CA LYS A 27 30.44 -3.46 18.47
C LYS A 27 29.69 -3.68 17.16
N THR A 28 29.23 -4.90 16.90
CA THR A 28 28.34 -5.21 15.77
C THR A 28 26.91 -4.78 16.08
N TYR A 29 26.09 -4.59 15.03
CA TYR A 29 24.67 -4.30 15.20
C TYR A 29 23.93 -5.48 15.86
N GLY A 30 24.40 -6.72 15.67
CA GLY A 30 23.75 -7.92 16.19
C GLY A 30 22.51 -8.25 15.40
N THR A 31 21.61 -9.01 16.02
CA THR A 31 20.40 -9.49 15.35
C THR A 31 19.49 -8.32 14.95
N LEU A 32 19.22 -8.22 13.66
CA LEU A 32 18.30 -7.24 13.08
C LEU A 32 16.92 -7.87 12.84
N PRO A 33 15.81 -7.15 13.11
CA PRO A 33 14.48 -7.68 12.89
C PRO A 33 14.21 -7.93 11.40
N THR A 34 13.38 -8.89 11.09
CA THR A 34 12.91 -9.16 9.72
C THR A 34 11.52 -8.56 9.54
N PRO A 35 11.36 -7.53 8.70
CA PRO A 35 10.07 -6.97 8.38
C PRO A 35 9.35 -7.83 7.34
N ALA A 36 8.04 -7.65 7.19
CA ALA A 36 7.21 -8.30 6.18
C ALA A 36 6.48 -7.26 5.34
N ARG A 37 6.33 -7.53 4.05
CA ARG A 37 5.55 -6.74 3.11
C ARG A 37 4.98 -7.67 2.03
N ASP A 38 3.65 -7.66 1.89
CA ASP A 38 2.98 -8.54 0.92
C ASP A 38 3.42 -8.22 -0.51
N GLY A 39 3.79 -9.25 -1.26
CA GLY A 39 4.27 -9.13 -2.64
C GLY A 39 5.70 -8.59 -2.79
N TYR A 40 6.48 -8.56 -1.70
CA TYR A 40 7.87 -8.08 -1.73
C TYR A 40 8.81 -9.00 -0.98
N GLU A 41 10.04 -9.12 -1.49
CA GLU A 41 11.17 -9.75 -0.84
C GLU A 41 11.97 -8.69 -0.08
N PHE A 42 12.30 -8.96 1.18
CA PHE A 42 13.15 -8.08 1.98
C PHE A 42 14.61 -8.15 1.52
N LEU A 43 15.16 -7.01 1.10
CA LEU A 43 16.55 -6.92 0.63
C LEU A 43 17.54 -6.62 1.75
N GLY A 44 17.08 -6.03 2.85
CA GLY A 44 17.90 -5.65 3.99
C GLY A 44 17.55 -4.29 4.56
N TRP A 45 18.24 -3.93 5.63
CA TRP A 45 18.18 -2.61 6.26
C TRP A 45 19.22 -1.68 5.67
N TYR A 46 18.84 -0.43 5.38
CA TYR A 46 19.69 0.58 4.76
C TYR A 46 19.66 1.90 5.53
N THR A 47 20.67 2.72 5.37
CA THR A 47 20.79 4.03 6.04
C THR A 47 19.92 5.13 5.45
N ASP A 48 19.24 4.87 4.34
CA ASP A 48 18.33 5.79 3.63
C ASP A 48 17.16 5.02 3.02
N ALA A 49 16.01 5.67 2.86
CA ALA A 49 14.77 5.03 2.41
C ALA A 49 14.79 4.59 0.94
N SER A 50 15.59 5.24 0.10
CA SER A 50 15.66 5.00 -1.36
C SER A 50 17.04 4.53 -1.83
N ALA A 51 18.07 4.77 -1.01
CA ALA A 51 19.47 4.50 -1.34
C ALA A 51 20.26 4.08 -0.08
N GLY A 52 21.46 4.59 0.12
CA GLY A 52 22.26 4.41 1.33
C GLY A 52 23.05 3.11 1.39
N THR A 53 23.66 2.89 2.55
CA THR A 53 24.50 1.72 2.80
C THR A 53 23.71 0.64 3.51
N ARG A 54 23.81 -0.60 3.03
CA ARG A 54 23.19 -1.76 3.68
C ARG A 54 23.89 -2.06 5.01
N ILE A 55 23.12 -2.19 6.06
CA ILE A 55 23.57 -2.61 7.38
C ILE A 55 23.25 -4.10 7.56
N LYS A 56 24.25 -4.85 8.01
CA LYS A 56 24.13 -6.27 8.33
C LYS A 56 24.36 -6.49 9.84
N GLU A 57 24.03 -7.67 10.32
CA GLU A 57 24.23 -8.06 11.73
C GLU A 57 25.71 -7.95 12.17
N ASP A 58 26.64 -8.24 11.26
CA ASP A 58 28.09 -8.18 11.45
C ASP A 58 28.70 -6.77 11.21
N SER A 59 27.91 -5.83 10.71
CA SER A 59 28.35 -4.44 10.51
C SER A 59 28.76 -3.81 11.82
N VAL A 60 29.88 -3.07 11.85
CA VAL A 60 30.36 -2.38 13.04
C VAL A 60 29.62 -1.07 13.23
N VAL A 61 29.13 -0.83 14.43
CA VAL A 61 28.44 0.41 14.82
C VAL A 61 29.44 1.56 14.85
N SER A 62 29.38 2.44 13.86
CA SER A 62 30.26 3.63 13.72
C SER A 62 29.51 4.95 13.94
N ILE A 63 28.22 4.91 14.24
CA ILE A 63 27.37 6.10 14.41
C ILE A 63 27.78 6.93 15.63
N SER A 64 27.39 8.21 15.64
CA SER A 64 27.65 9.16 16.71
C SER A 64 26.39 9.80 17.28
N ALA A 65 25.21 9.38 16.79
CA ALA A 65 23.88 9.77 17.23
C ALA A 65 22.90 8.61 16.93
N ASP A 66 21.68 8.71 17.42
CA ASP A 66 20.59 7.79 17.06
C ASP A 66 20.37 7.78 15.54
N GLN A 67 19.99 6.64 15.00
CA GLN A 67 19.89 6.40 13.55
C GLN A 67 18.57 5.69 13.22
N THR A 68 17.99 6.02 12.07
CA THR A 68 16.90 5.22 11.47
C THR A 68 17.47 4.37 10.34
N LEU A 69 17.10 3.09 10.33
CA LEU A 69 17.35 2.18 9.23
C LEU A 69 16.03 1.91 8.52
N TYR A 70 16.07 1.89 7.19
CA TYR A 70 14.92 1.72 6.32
C TYR A 70 14.97 0.37 5.63
N ALA A 71 13.84 -0.34 5.62
CA ALA A 71 13.73 -1.57 4.86
C ALA A 71 13.75 -1.29 3.36
N HIS A 72 14.59 -2.02 2.62
CA HIS A 72 14.52 -2.04 1.16
C HIS A 72 13.82 -3.30 0.69
N TRP A 73 13.06 -3.15 -0.38
CA TRP A 73 12.18 -4.17 -0.91
C TRP A 73 12.43 -4.39 -2.39
N LYS A 74 12.40 -5.64 -2.79
CA LYS A 74 12.28 -6.04 -4.19
C LYS A 74 10.89 -6.60 -4.39
N GLN A 75 10.12 -6.02 -5.30
CA GLN A 75 8.84 -6.59 -5.67
C GLN A 75 9.09 -8.02 -6.19
N THR A 76 8.49 -8.99 -5.55
CA THR A 76 8.45 -10.34 -6.07
C THR A 76 7.54 -10.31 -7.29
N GLN A 77 8.14 -10.28 -8.49
CA GLN A 77 7.38 -10.60 -9.67
C GLN A 77 6.94 -12.04 -9.51
N VAL A 78 5.67 -12.23 -9.19
CA VAL A 78 5.02 -13.49 -9.54
C VAL A 78 4.96 -13.43 -11.06
N THR A 79 5.92 -14.05 -11.73
CA THR A 79 5.79 -14.36 -13.15
C THR A 79 4.46 -15.08 -13.28
N PRO A 80 3.54 -14.64 -14.17
CA PRO A 80 2.35 -15.41 -14.43
C PRO A 80 2.82 -16.83 -14.73
N SER A 81 2.43 -17.79 -13.91
CA SER A 81 2.66 -19.19 -14.21
C SER A 81 2.03 -19.49 -15.56
N GLU A 82 2.61 -20.46 -16.27
CA GLU A 82 2.08 -21.04 -17.50
C GLU A 82 0.54 -21.01 -17.52
N PRO A 83 -0.13 -20.81 -18.70
CA PRO A 83 -1.57 -20.58 -18.74
C PRO A 83 -2.32 -21.64 -17.94
N GLU A 84 -2.79 -21.21 -16.76
CA GLU A 84 -3.55 -22.09 -15.88
C GLU A 84 -4.99 -22.12 -16.39
N THR A 85 -5.60 -23.29 -16.38
CA THR A 85 -7.05 -23.39 -16.62
C THR A 85 -7.74 -22.59 -15.51
N PRO A 86 -8.48 -21.50 -15.83
CA PRO A 86 -9.17 -20.74 -14.81
C PRO A 86 -10.03 -21.65 -13.94
N SER A 87 -9.77 -21.67 -12.63
CA SER A 87 -10.53 -22.54 -11.70
C SER A 87 -11.60 -21.72 -10.98
N GLY A 88 -12.80 -22.26 -10.90
CA GLY A 88 -13.92 -21.62 -10.21
C GLY A 88 -15.12 -21.36 -11.12
N THR A 89 -16.06 -20.55 -10.61
CA THR A 89 -17.28 -20.17 -11.34
C THR A 89 -17.02 -18.87 -12.11
N LEU A 90 -17.30 -18.88 -13.41
CA LEU A 90 -17.27 -17.66 -14.22
C LEU A 90 -18.30 -16.66 -13.70
N VAL A 91 -17.85 -15.46 -13.35
CA VAL A 91 -18.70 -14.35 -12.88
C VAL A 91 -19.14 -13.49 -14.06
N THR A 92 -18.17 -13.02 -14.85
CA THR A 92 -18.43 -12.20 -16.05
C THR A 92 -17.23 -12.24 -17.00
N THR A 93 -17.45 -11.76 -18.22
CA THR A 93 -16.39 -11.47 -19.18
C THR A 93 -16.61 -10.09 -19.76
N TYR A 94 -15.59 -9.24 -19.72
CA TYR A 94 -15.61 -7.89 -20.28
C TYR A 94 -14.29 -7.60 -21.01
N ASN A 95 -14.36 -7.07 -22.22
CA ASN A 95 -13.20 -6.72 -23.05
C ASN A 95 -12.10 -7.81 -23.09
N ARG A 96 -12.50 -9.08 -23.28
CA ARG A 96 -11.62 -10.28 -23.34
C ARG A 96 -10.92 -10.58 -21.99
N ILE A 97 -11.37 -10.00 -20.90
CA ILE A 97 -10.98 -10.36 -19.55
C ILE A 97 -12.10 -11.17 -18.92
N SER A 98 -11.80 -12.35 -18.41
CA SER A 98 -12.75 -13.24 -17.76
C SER A 98 -12.51 -13.25 -16.25
N PHE A 99 -13.57 -13.06 -15.48
CA PHE A 99 -13.56 -12.97 -14.03
C PHE A 99 -14.14 -14.25 -13.44
N TYR A 100 -13.37 -14.90 -12.58
CA TYR A 100 -13.77 -16.16 -11.94
C TYR A 100 -13.74 -16.01 -10.42
N ARG A 101 -14.73 -16.63 -9.76
CA ARG A 101 -14.73 -16.78 -8.30
C ARG A 101 -14.27 -18.19 -7.97
N GLY A 102 -13.10 -18.31 -7.32
CA GLY A 102 -12.53 -19.57 -6.89
C GLY A 102 -13.34 -20.25 -5.77
N SER A 103 -13.04 -21.50 -5.48
CA SER A 103 -13.61 -22.23 -4.35
C SER A 103 -13.28 -21.60 -2.99
N ASP A 104 -12.22 -20.78 -2.92
CA ASP A 104 -11.82 -19.96 -1.79
C ASP A 104 -12.65 -18.66 -1.65
N GLY A 105 -13.62 -18.44 -2.54
CA GLY A 105 -14.48 -17.25 -2.60
C GLY A 105 -13.79 -16.02 -3.19
N LYS A 106 -12.51 -16.09 -3.53
CA LYS A 106 -11.76 -14.95 -4.06
C LYS A 106 -11.97 -14.76 -5.56
N LEU A 107 -12.03 -13.50 -5.98
CA LEU A 107 -12.10 -13.13 -7.39
C LEU A 107 -10.69 -13.19 -8.00
N ARG A 108 -10.60 -13.70 -9.23
CA ARG A 108 -9.41 -13.68 -10.07
C ARG A 108 -9.82 -13.35 -11.49
N CYS A 109 -8.95 -12.74 -12.26
CA CYS A 109 -9.23 -12.44 -13.66
C CYS A 109 -8.09 -12.87 -14.56
N TYR A 110 -8.49 -13.29 -15.76
CA TYR A 110 -7.61 -13.88 -16.76
C TYR A 110 -7.83 -13.18 -18.09
N ASP A 111 -6.77 -13.02 -18.88
CA ASP A 111 -6.87 -12.55 -20.26
C ASP A 111 -7.37 -13.66 -21.21
N SER A 112 -7.47 -13.32 -22.50
CA SER A 112 -7.90 -14.27 -23.55
C SER A 112 -6.94 -15.45 -23.79
N SER A 113 -5.74 -15.40 -23.22
CA SER A 113 -4.74 -16.47 -23.24
C SER A 113 -4.74 -17.31 -21.97
N ASN A 114 -5.74 -17.10 -21.09
CA ASN A 114 -5.83 -17.69 -19.75
C ASN A 114 -4.66 -17.32 -18.82
N THR A 115 -4.03 -16.16 -19.06
CA THR A 115 -2.98 -15.65 -18.16
C THR A 115 -3.64 -14.89 -17.01
N LEU A 116 -3.27 -15.22 -15.77
CA LEU A 116 -3.74 -14.52 -14.57
C LEU A 116 -3.28 -13.06 -14.60
N LEU A 117 -4.21 -12.12 -14.42
CA LEU A 117 -3.92 -10.70 -14.39
C LEU A 117 -3.53 -10.27 -12.97
N ILE A 118 -2.34 -9.71 -12.82
CA ILE A 118 -1.76 -9.27 -11.55
C ILE A 118 -1.16 -7.87 -11.67
N ASN A 119 -1.01 -7.16 -10.54
CA ASN A 119 -0.38 -5.85 -10.41
C ASN A 119 -0.92 -4.82 -11.43
N ARG A 120 -2.24 -4.81 -11.63
CA ARG A 120 -2.89 -3.91 -12.57
C ARG A 120 -4.35 -3.64 -12.25
N PHE A 121 -4.85 -2.54 -12.80
CA PHE A 121 -6.28 -2.28 -12.84
C PHE A 121 -6.97 -3.13 -13.89
N VAL A 122 -8.16 -3.58 -13.57
CA VAL A 122 -9.09 -4.29 -14.47
C VAL A 122 -10.51 -3.77 -14.25
N PHE A 123 -11.30 -3.73 -15.32
CA PHE A 123 -12.69 -3.30 -15.29
C PHE A 123 -13.59 -4.45 -15.76
N ASP A 124 -14.64 -4.74 -15.00
CA ASP A 124 -15.54 -5.87 -15.29
C ASP A 124 -16.80 -5.48 -16.07
N GLY A 125 -16.92 -4.20 -16.43
CA GLY A 125 -18.09 -3.60 -17.05
C GLY A 125 -18.94 -2.77 -16.09
N SER A 126 -18.70 -2.90 -14.78
CA SER A 126 -19.39 -2.17 -13.72
C SER A 126 -18.44 -1.54 -12.71
N TYR A 127 -17.37 -2.24 -12.35
CA TYR A 127 -16.42 -1.84 -11.32
C TYR A 127 -14.97 -1.96 -11.77
N THR A 128 -14.13 -1.07 -11.27
CA THR A 128 -12.67 -1.13 -11.41
C THR A 128 -12.07 -1.79 -10.17
N TYR A 129 -11.14 -2.72 -10.38
CA TYR A 129 -10.38 -3.43 -9.34
C TYR A 129 -8.90 -3.22 -9.55
N TYR A 130 -8.11 -3.19 -8.49
CA TYR A 130 -6.67 -3.38 -8.57
C TYR A 130 -6.31 -4.80 -8.17
N MET A 131 -5.85 -5.60 -9.14
CA MET A 131 -5.43 -6.98 -8.90
C MET A 131 -4.01 -6.98 -8.34
N GLN A 132 -3.85 -7.56 -7.15
CA GLN A 132 -2.57 -7.66 -6.45
C GLN A 132 -1.66 -8.74 -7.07
N ALA A 133 -0.44 -8.88 -6.55
CA ALA A 133 0.53 -9.87 -7.03
C ALA A 133 0.06 -11.33 -6.87
N ASP A 134 -0.84 -11.60 -5.93
CA ASP A 134 -1.46 -12.91 -5.72
C ASP A 134 -2.69 -13.18 -6.62
N GLY A 135 -3.00 -12.24 -7.52
CA GLY A 135 -4.13 -12.32 -8.44
C GLY A 135 -5.49 -12.01 -7.80
N THR A 136 -5.52 -11.52 -6.56
CA THR A 136 -6.78 -11.14 -5.89
C THR A 136 -6.96 -9.63 -5.85
N PRO A 137 -8.21 -9.10 -5.77
CA PRO A 137 -8.44 -7.66 -5.63
C PRO A 137 -7.89 -7.12 -4.31
N MET A 138 -7.24 -5.96 -4.37
CA MET A 138 -6.96 -5.16 -3.18
C MET A 138 -8.29 -4.70 -2.56
N LYS A 139 -8.39 -4.69 -1.23
CA LYS A 139 -9.63 -4.35 -0.51
C LYS A 139 -9.34 -3.48 0.70
N ASP A 140 -10.33 -2.60 1.01
CA ASP A 140 -10.29 -1.68 2.16
C ASP A 140 -8.94 -1.00 2.32
N ARG A 141 -8.50 -0.31 1.26
CA ARG A 141 -7.17 0.28 1.26
C ARG A 141 -7.09 1.59 0.50
N LEU A 142 -6.59 2.62 1.20
CA LEU A 142 -6.01 3.80 0.57
C LEU A 142 -4.62 3.45 0.03
N THR A 143 -4.37 3.74 -1.22
CA THR A 143 -3.08 3.46 -1.89
C THR A 143 -2.79 4.51 -2.94
N TYR A 144 -1.53 4.60 -3.36
CA TYR A 144 -1.19 5.47 -4.49
C TYR A 144 -1.70 4.87 -5.80
N HIS A 145 -2.28 5.72 -6.63
CA HIS A 145 -2.51 5.44 -8.04
C HIS A 145 -1.15 5.20 -8.73
N PRO A 146 -1.07 4.43 -9.85
CA PRO A 146 0.18 4.17 -10.56
C PRO A 146 0.94 5.40 -11.07
N ASP A 147 0.30 6.58 -11.12
CA ASP A 147 0.97 7.85 -11.42
C ASP A 147 1.94 8.30 -10.33
N GLY A 148 1.85 7.71 -9.11
CA GLY A 148 2.70 8.02 -7.97
C GLY A 148 2.35 9.32 -7.23
N GLU A 149 1.33 10.06 -7.66
CA GLU A 149 0.94 11.36 -7.09
C GLU A 149 -0.38 11.29 -6.35
N HIS A 150 -1.39 10.63 -6.93
CA HIS A 150 -2.75 10.61 -6.41
C HIS A 150 -3.00 9.42 -5.51
N ILE A 151 -3.85 9.60 -4.52
CA ILE A 151 -4.31 8.55 -3.62
C ILE A 151 -5.71 8.14 -4.04
N ILE A 152 -5.94 6.85 -4.14
CA ILE A 152 -7.23 6.22 -4.45
C ILE A 152 -7.64 5.30 -3.32
N TYR A 153 -8.89 4.86 -3.33
CA TYR A 153 -9.40 3.88 -2.37
C TYR A 153 -10.07 2.70 -3.08
N LEU A 154 -9.68 1.51 -2.69
CA LEU A 154 -10.37 0.26 -3.00
C LEU A 154 -11.25 -0.07 -1.79
N ASP A 155 -12.55 -0.20 -1.99
CA ASP A 155 -13.51 -0.46 -0.90
C ASP A 155 -13.40 -1.88 -0.32
N THR A 156 -14.27 -2.22 0.61
CA THR A 156 -14.27 -3.54 1.26
C THR A 156 -14.58 -4.69 0.30
N GLU A 157 -15.15 -4.41 -0.87
CA GLU A 157 -15.41 -5.38 -1.93
C GLU A 157 -14.29 -5.41 -2.99
N GLY A 158 -13.42 -4.41 -2.97
CA GLY A 158 -12.28 -4.24 -3.87
C GLY A 158 -12.59 -3.33 -5.06
N HIS A 159 -13.71 -2.58 -5.01
CA HIS A 159 -14.07 -1.63 -6.05
C HIS A 159 -13.35 -0.30 -5.83
N GLU A 160 -12.82 0.28 -6.87
CA GLU A 160 -12.30 1.66 -6.83
C GLU A 160 -13.47 2.65 -6.68
N VAL A 161 -13.31 3.61 -5.77
CA VAL A 161 -14.36 4.59 -5.43
C VAL A 161 -14.19 5.85 -6.27
N PHE A 162 -15.26 6.28 -6.93
CA PHE A 162 -15.33 7.48 -7.77
C PHE A 162 -16.48 8.38 -7.33
N THR A 163 -16.28 9.69 -7.40
CA THR A 163 -17.31 10.75 -7.25
C THR A 163 -18.22 10.51 -6.04
N ASN A 164 -17.64 10.21 -4.88
CA ASN A 164 -18.43 9.85 -3.70
C ASN A 164 -17.72 10.16 -2.39
N PHE A 165 -18.53 10.37 -1.35
CA PHE A 165 -18.09 10.21 0.03
C PHE A 165 -18.05 8.71 0.37
N GLN A 166 -16.92 8.27 0.91
CA GLN A 166 -16.72 6.89 1.31
C GLN A 166 -16.17 6.82 2.73
N TYR A 167 -16.84 6.11 3.62
CA TYR A 167 -16.23 5.70 4.88
C TYR A 167 -15.18 4.62 4.59
N CYS A 168 -13.95 4.84 5.04
CA CYS A 168 -12.83 3.95 4.83
C CYS A 168 -12.45 3.27 6.16
N PRO A 169 -12.90 2.03 6.42
CA PRO A 169 -12.67 1.34 7.70
C PRO A 169 -11.20 1.25 8.08
N SER A 170 -10.32 1.00 7.10
CA SER A 170 -8.86 0.90 7.31
C SER A 170 -8.21 2.13 7.92
N VAL A 171 -8.83 3.32 7.78
CA VAL A 171 -8.35 4.56 8.37
C VAL A 171 -9.32 5.16 9.40
N GLY A 172 -10.56 4.68 9.44
CA GLY A 172 -11.56 5.03 10.45
C GLY A 172 -12.29 6.36 10.24
N TYR A 173 -12.24 6.93 9.02
CA TYR A 173 -12.94 8.18 8.71
C TYR A 173 -13.49 8.20 7.28
N THR A 174 -14.36 9.19 7.01
CA THR A 174 -14.96 9.41 5.69
C THR A 174 -14.07 10.30 4.84
N CYS A 175 -13.82 9.88 3.61
CA CYS A 175 -13.09 10.58 2.57
C CYS A 175 -14.02 11.00 1.44
N TYR A 176 -13.57 11.91 0.56
CA TYR A 176 -14.21 12.20 -0.72
C TYR A 176 -13.25 11.92 -1.86
N PHE A 177 -13.75 11.23 -2.88
CA PHE A 177 -13.02 10.92 -4.11
C PHE A 177 -13.69 11.61 -5.29
N ASP A 178 -12.90 12.17 -6.18
CA ASP A 178 -13.40 12.87 -7.36
C ASP A 178 -13.81 11.92 -8.51
N SER A 179 -14.11 12.49 -9.67
CA SER A 179 -14.51 11.72 -10.85
C SER A 179 -13.40 10.85 -11.45
N GLN A 180 -12.17 11.06 -11.03
CA GLN A 180 -11.00 10.26 -11.41
C GLN A 180 -10.62 9.24 -10.32
N GLY A 181 -11.37 9.21 -9.21
CA GLY A 181 -11.09 8.36 -8.05
C GLY A 181 -10.04 8.94 -7.11
N TYR A 182 -9.65 10.19 -7.26
CA TYR A 182 -8.56 10.79 -6.48
C TYR A 182 -9.08 11.39 -5.18
N LEU A 183 -8.35 11.09 -4.09
CA LEU A 183 -8.65 11.58 -2.75
C LEU A 183 -8.47 13.10 -2.65
N TYR A 184 -9.50 13.79 -2.19
CA TYR A 184 -9.42 15.19 -1.81
C TYR A 184 -8.71 15.37 -0.48
N LYS A 185 -7.74 16.28 -0.43
CA LYS A 185 -6.96 16.62 0.77
C LYS A 185 -6.79 18.12 0.89
N ASP A 186 -6.94 18.63 2.12
CA ASP A 186 -6.77 20.03 2.49
C ASP A 186 -7.52 20.99 1.58
N GLN A 187 -8.79 20.65 1.30
CA GLN A 187 -9.61 21.46 0.40
C GLN A 187 -11.10 21.36 0.74
N ILE A 188 -11.83 22.37 0.24
CA ILE A 188 -13.29 22.40 0.26
C ILE A 188 -13.83 21.69 -0.99
N THR A 189 -14.89 20.92 -0.82
CA THR A 189 -15.68 20.39 -1.94
C THR A 189 -17.16 20.74 -1.76
N PHE A 190 -17.88 20.76 -2.86
CA PHE A 190 -19.32 21.02 -2.92
C PHE A 190 -20.02 19.78 -3.44
N VAL A 191 -20.97 19.25 -2.66
CA VAL A 191 -21.81 18.13 -3.09
C VAL A 191 -23.26 18.54 -2.92
N GLY A 192 -23.96 18.69 -4.04
CA GLY A 192 -25.28 19.32 -4.05
C GLY A 192 -25.20 20.77 -3.54
N ASN A 193 -26.01 21.07 -2.52
CA ASN A 193 -26.05 22.38 -1.86
C ASN A 193 -25.19 22.45 -0.58
N SER A 194 -24.41 21.43 -0.30
CA SER A 194 -23.61 21.33 0.93
C SER A 194 -22.13 21.53 0.65
N VAL A 195 -21.44 22.12 1.63
CA VAL A 195 -20.00 22.40 1.59
C VAL A 195 -19.31 21.51 2.61
N TYR A 196 -18.22 20.89 2.20
CA TYR A 196 -17.45 19.98 3.03
C TYR A 196 -15.97 20.37 3.01
N TYR A 197 -15.29 20.17 4.13
CA TYR A 197 -13.85 20.32 4.22
C TYR A 197 -13.20 18.95 4.45
N LEU A 198 -12.24 18.62 3.61
CA LEU A 198 -11.37 17.45 3.73
C LEU A 198 -10.02 17.94 4.25
N ASN A 199 -9.59 17.45 5.41
CA ASN A 199 -8.32 17.89 6.02
C ASN A 199 -7.08 17.33 5.30
N ALA A 200 -5.88 17.61 5.79
CA ALA A 200 -4.63 17.19 5.18
C ALA A 200 -4.47 15.67 5.05
N ASN A 201 -5.22 14.87 5.83
CA ASN A 201 -5.28 13.41 5.72
C ASN A 201 -6.39 12.92 4.78
N GLY A 202 -7.20 13.84 4.24
CA GLY A 202 -8.38 13.51 3.44
C GLY A 202 -9.62 13.16 4.27
N ALA A 203 -9.57 13.31 5.60
CA ALA A 203 -10.71 13.05 6.46
C ALA A 203 -11.73 14.20 6.36
N MET A 204 -13.02 13.86 6.19
CA MET A 204 -14.11 14.82 6.25
C MET A 204 -14.28 15.34 7.67
N GLU A 205 -14.14 16.64 7.85
CA GLU A 205 -14.35 17.30 9.12
C GLU A 205 -15.85 17.59 9.33
N GLN A 206 -16.34 17.33 10.54
CA GLN A 206 -17.76 17.40 10.82
C GLN A 206 -18.17 18.67 11.61
N SER A 207 -17.20 19.33 12.26
CA SER A 207 -17.48 20.54 13.06
C SER A 207 -16.21 21.34 13.33
N GLY A 208 -16.35 22.63 13.58
CA GLY A 208 -15.28 23.53 14.01
C GLY A 208 -14.88 24.59 12.97
N TRP A 209 -13.82 25.34 13.31
CA TRP A 209 -13.18 26.32 12.42
C TRP A 209 -11.86 25.73 11.91
N PHE A 210 -11.69 25.75 10.59
CA PHE A 210 -10.51 25.16 9.96
C PHE A 210 -9.70 26.26 9.26
N ARG A 211 -8.35 26.12 9.32
CA ARG A 211 -7.44 26.90 8.49
C ARG A 211 -7.09 26.07 7.27
N PHE A 212 -7.23 26.67 6.11
CA PHE A 212 -6.68 26.11 4.89
C PHE A 212 -5.19 26.42 4.81
N ALA A 213 -4.41 25.49 4.28
CA ALA A 213 -3.06 25.79 3.84
C ALA A 213 -3.12 26.82 2.68
N ASN A 214 -2.27 27.85 2.75
CA ASN A 214 -2.12 28.84 1.68
C ASN A 214 -1.06 28.35 0.69
#